data_d618f85b34b785d7cea22388bbbe0701
#
_entry.id   d618f85b34b785d7cea22388bbbe0701
#
_cell.length_a   1.000
_cell.length_b   1.000
_cell.length_c   1.000
_cell.angle_alpha   90.00
_cell.angle_beta   90.00
_cell.angle_gamma   90.00
#
_symmetry.space_group_name_H-M   'P 1'
#
loop_
_entity.id
_entity.type
_entity.pdbx_description
1 polymer ?
#
loop_
_entity_poly.entity_id
_entity_poly.type
_entity_poly.pdbx_seq_one_letter_code
_entity_poly.pdbx_strand_id
1 'polypeptide(L)'
;MKPLSVTTLAKKRDVNAWAGAGLLVAIIALLLNCVAVARAQDAVPPVTGSATNYPVSTPAPAMPTQTNATAEPGMEPAETVGAQPYSPQPRRFQYGLLFRVRGVYDDNINISQFNPISDYYFAIEPTVTLGLGDVFEQQENYIRLDYTPSVFLFLDHAEDDAVQHLIRLEGHHRFRRLDLVLAQNIQILDSADLVGRTDTTITGNFANLDVSTRTRVNIFATQLKAAYEITGKTSLSTALESTITDYPDFISSRVISGDLFVNYAYSEKITVGVGGTAGYDSVDEPDTDQTFEQANLRLSYQATGKISFDASGGVEFRQFEQSSRGTYISPVFQIDGTYQPFPATSFSLAVSRRTLNSAVLIGEDFASTTVALGARQRFFQRAYLGFNIGYQNSDYFSTISGFNANRNDNYYFIQPSLDVMITRFWSVGGYYLHRQDDSSVDVFSFDNNQIGFRTVLTF
;
A
#
# COMPACT_ATOMS: atom_id res chain seq x y z
N MET A 1 -6.79 -11.35 61.78
CA MET A 1 -6.81 -10.42 60.66
C MET A 1 -6.36 -11.18 59.44
N LYS A 2 -7.28 -11.54 58.54
CA LYS A 2 -7.01 -12.19 57.25
C LYS A 2 -7.02 -11.10 56.16
N PRO A 3 -6.11 -11.09 55.18
CA PRO A 3 -6.24 -10.19 54.05
C PRO A 3 -7.24 -10.75 53.02
N LEU A 4 -8.14 -9.91 52.57
CA LEU A 4 -9.08 -10.15 51.45
C LEU A 4 -8.30 -10.13 50.15
N SER A 5 -8.39 -11.21 49.37
CA SER A 5 -7.98 -11.25 47.99
C SER A 5 -9.07 -10.63 47.09
N VAL A 6 -8.75 -9.56 46.43
CA VAL A 6 -9.60 -8.99 45.37
C VAL A 6 -9.17 -9.64 44.04
N THR A 7 -9.96 -10.61 43.60
CA THR A 7 -9.83 -11.19 42.24
C THR A 7 -10.69 -10.34 41.30
N THR A 8 -10.09 -9.44 40.56
CA THR A 8 -10.77 -8.69 39.49
C THR A 8 -10.74 -9.55 38.24
N LEU A 9 -11.85 -10.15 37.90
CA LEU A 9 -12.09 -10.80 36.60
C LEU A 9 -12.22 -9.73 35.53
N ALA A 10 -11.17 -9.53 34.76
CA ALA A 10 -11.24 -8.79 33.51
C ALA A 10 -12.10 -9.59 32.51
N LYS A 11 -13.28 -9.10 32.21
CA LYS A 11 -14.18 -9.63 31.20
C LYS A 11 -13.73 -9.13 29.86
N LYS A 12 -12.89 -9.92 29.18
CA LYS A 12 -12.48 -9.67 27.79
C LYS A 12 -13.75 -9.63 26.92
N ARG A 13 -14.09 -8.48 26.40
CA ARG A 13 -15.20 -8.30 25.47
C ARG A 13 -14.76 -8.80 24.09
N ASP A 14 -15.27 -9.95 23.66
CA ASP A 14 -15.19 -10.43 22.28
C ASP A 14 -16.11 -9.59 21.36
N VAL A 15 -15.75 -8.34 21.10
CA VAL A 15 -16.52 -7.45 20.21
C VAL A 15 -16.05 -7.55 18.76
N ASN A 16 -14.85 -8.08 18.51
CA ASN A 16 -14.19 -7.97 17.20
C ASN A 16 -14.53 -9.08 16.18
N ALA A 17 -15.12 -10.21 16.60
CA ALA A 17 -15.46 -11.29 15.69
C ALA A 17 -16.70 -11.00 14.78
N TRP A 18 -17.57 -10.08 15.19
CA TRP A 18 -18.82 -9.80 14.47
C TRP A 18 -18.74 -8.65 13.47
N ALA A 19 -17.85 -7.67 13.69
CA ALA A 19 -17.72 -6.51 12.80
C ALA A 19 -17.10 -6.88 11.45
N GLY A 20 -16.10 -7.77 11.45
CA GLY A 20 -15.46 -8.26 10.21
C GLY A 20 -16.39 -9.14 9.36
N ALA A 21 -17.19 -10.00 10.00
CA ALA A 21 -18.14 -10.86 9.31
C ALA A 21 -19.29 -10.07 8.69
N GLY A 22 -19.79 -9.03 9.35
CA GLY A 22 -20.84 -8.16 8.82
C GLY A 22 -20.41 -7.37 7.59
N LEU A 23 -19.19 -6.88 7.58
CA LEU A 23 -18.63 -6.15 6.44
C LEU A 23 -18.37 -7.07 5.25
N LEU A 24 -17.85 -8.27 5.49
CA LEU A 24 -17.63 -9.28 4.43
C LEU A 24 -18.94 -9.71 3.78
N VAL A 25 -20.00 -9.92 4.56
CA VAL A 25 -21.33 -10.25 4.06
C VAL A 25 -21.94 -9.08 3.27
N ALA A 26 -21.75 -7.83 3.70
CA ALA A 26 -22.21 -6.65 2.97
C ALA A 26 -21.45 -6.47 1.65
N ILE A 27 -20.15 -6.72 1.61
CA ILE A 27 -19.33 -6.67 0.39
C ILE A 27 -19.73 -7.80 -0.56
N ILE A 28 -19.94 -9.02 -0.07
CA ILE A 28 -20.40 -10.15 -0.88
C ILE A 28 -21.82 -9.90 -1.40
N ALA A 29 -22.72 -9.32 -0.61
CA ALA A 29 -24.05 -8.94 -1.05
C ALA A 29 -24.02 -7.82 -2.10
N LEU A 30 -23.12 -6.85 -1.99
CA LEU A 30 -22.90 -5.79 -2.98
C LEU A 30 -22.37 -6.37 -4.30
N LEU A 31 -21.41 -7.29 -4.23
CA LEU A 31 -20.83 -7.98 -5.38
C LEU A 31 -21.84 -8.89 -6.08
N LEU A 32 -22.68 -9.60 -5.32
CA LEU A 32 -23.74 -10.45 -5.88
C LEU A 32 -24.83 -9.63 -6.57
N ASN A 33 -25.17 -8.43 -6.07
CA ASN A 33 -26.10 -7.52 -6.74
C ASN A 33 -25.50 -6.94 -8.04
N CYS A 34 -24.21 -6.64 -8.10
CA CYS A 34 -23.54 -6.21 -9.32
C CYS A 34 -23.57 -7.30 -10.41
N VAL A 35 -23.43 -8.59 -10.04
CA VAL A 35 -23.53 -9.71 -10.96
C VAL A 35 -24.97 -9.90 -11.47
N ALA A 36 -25.99 -9.64 -10.64
CA ALA A 36 -27.39 -9.73 -11.03
C ALA A 36 -27.80 -8.64 -12.03
N VAL A 37 -27.28 -7.41 -11.87
CA VAL A 37 -27.52 -6.30 -12.79
C VAL A 37 -26.85 -6.55 -14.15
N ALA A 38 -25.67 -7.15 -14.19
CA ALA A 38 -25.00 -7.53 -15.43
C ALA A 38 -25.78 -8.57 -16.25
N ARG A 39 -26.53 -9.47 -15.60
CA ARG A 39 -27.39 -10.46 -16.27
C ARG A 39 -28.68 -9.88 -16.87
N ALA A 40 -29.14 -8.74 -16.39
CA ALA A 40 -30.37 -8.10 -16.88
C ALA A 40 -30.17 -7.30 -18.18
N GLN A 41 -28.93 -7.05 -18.60
CA GLN A 41 -28.62 -6.29 -19.83
C GLN A 41 -28.43 -7.15 -21.08
N ASP A 42 -28.42 -8.47 -20.98
CA ASP A 42 -28.24 -9.38 -22.12
C ASP A 42 -29.51 -9.63 -22.96
N ALA A 43 -30.59 -8.87 -22.73
CA ALA A 43 -31.86 -9.04 -23.43
C ALA A 43 -32.30 -7.77 -24.20
N VAL A 44 -31.48 -7.28 -25.12
CA VAL A 44 -31.92 -6.27 -26.10
C VAL A 44 -31.61 -6.77 -27.51
N PRO A 45 -32.60 -6.84 -28.41
CA PRO A 45 -32.41 -7.31 -29.79
C PRO A 45 -31.62 -6.32 -30.62
N PRO A 46 -30.94 -6.75 -31.69
CA PRO A 46 -30.07 -5.89 -32.49
C PRO A 46 -30.89 -4.89 -33.32
N VAL A 47 -30.68 -3.62 -33.10
CA VAL A 47 -31.16 -2.54 -33.98
C VAL A 47 -30.10 -2.27 -35.02
N THR A 48 -30.39 -2.62 -36.26
CA THR A 48 -29.67 -2.17 -37.46
C THR A 48 -29.93 -0.68 -37.69
N GLY A 49 -28.91 0.15 -37.61
CA GLY A 49 -29.00 1.60 -37.87
C GLY A 49 -27.65 2.25 -38.09
N SER A 50 -27.47 2.59 -39.34
CA SER A 50 -26.62 3.59 -39.99
C SER A 50 -25.55 4.33 -39.19
N ALA A 51 -24.31 4.23 -39.62
CA ALA A 51 -23.17 4.99 -39.16
C ALA A 51 -23.35 6.50 -39.34
N THR A 52 -23.41 7.25 -38.28
CA THR A 52 -23.13 8.68 -38.24
C THR A 52 -21.88 8.92 -37.42
N ASN A 53 -20.88 9.53 -38.03
CA ASN A 53 -19.62 9.95 -37.42
C ASN A 53 -19.90 10.94 -36.30
N TYR A 54 -19.74 10.50 -35.06
CA TYR A 54 -19.58 11.38 -33.89
C TYR A 54 -18.08 11.55 -33.62
N PRO A 55 -17.63 12.76 -33.23
CA PRO A 55 -16.24 12.97 -32.84
C PRO A 55 -15.91 12.09 -31.65
N VAL A 56 -14.80 11.39 -31.76
CA VAL A 56 -14.20 10.59 -30.67
C VAL A 56 -14.03 11.52 -29.46
N SER A 57 -14.81 11.30 -28.42
CA SER A 57 -14.56 11.90 -27.13
C SER A 57 -13.24 11.34 -26.61
N THR A 58 -12.24 12.20 -26.46
CA THR A 58 -11.02 11.90 -25.71
C THR A 58 -11.40 11.28 -24.36
N PRO A 59 -10.83 10.14 -23.98
CA PRO A 59 -11.09 9.57 -22.68
C PRO A 59 -10.70 10.60 -21.61
N ALA A 60 -11.57 10.79 -20.61
CA ALA A 60 -11.27 11.56 -19.42
C ALA A 60 -9.94 11.06 -18.83
N PRO A 61 -9.12 11.96 -18.25
CA PRO A 61 -7.88 11.54 -17.61
C PRO A 61 -8.23 10.46 -16.59
N ALA A 62 -7.69 9.28 -16.79
CA ALA A 62 -7.81 8.18 -15.85
C ALA A 62 -7.36 8.72 -14.49
N MET A 63 -8.16 8.51 -13.45
CA MET A 63 -7.65 8.69 -12.09
C MET A 63 -6.35 7.90 -12.00
N PRO A 64 -5.31 8.44 -11.33
CA PRO A 64 -4.10 7.69 -11.13
C PRO A 64 -4.50 6.36 -10.50
N THR A 65 -4.44 5.32 -11.30
CA THR A 65 -4.61 3.96 -10.82
C THR A 65 -3.42 3.76 -9.92
N GLN A 66 -3.64 3.76 -8.61
CA GLN A 66 -2.62 3.32 -7.69
C GLN A 66 -2.35 1.86 -8.05
N THR A 67 -1.40 1.66 -8.92
CA THR A 67 -0.79 0.36 -9.11
C THR A 67 -0.01 0.07 -7.84
N ASN A 68 -0.74 -0.37 -6.79
CA ASN A 68 -0.14 -1.05 -5.68
C ASN A 68 0.40 -2.38 -6.20
N ALA A 69 1.43 -2.29 -7.01
CA ALA A 69 2.27 -3.42 -7.22
C ALA A 69 2.93 -3.69 -5.86
N THR A 70 2.56 -4.75 -5.19
CA THR A 70 3.43 -5.50 -4.30
C THR A 70 4.60 -6.02 -5.15
N ALA A 71 5.28 -5.10 -5.81
CA ALA A 71 6.54 -5.39 -6.42
C ALA A 71 7.58 -5.07 -5.37
N GLU A 72 8.35 -6.05 -4.97
CA GLU A 72 9.67 -5.78 -4.42
C GLU A 72 10.32 -4.69 -5.28
N PRO A 73 11.06 -3.75 -4.66
CA PRO A 73 11.76 -2.71 -5.41
C PRO A 73 12.60 -3.38 -6.51
N GLY A 74 12.31 -3.08 -7.76
CA GLY A 74 13.01 -3.64 -8.90
C GLY A 74 12.27 -4.68 -9.73
N MET A 75 11.12 -5.18 -9.28
CA MET A 75 10.21 -5.92 -10.14
C MET A 75 8.97 -5.07 -10.38
N GLU A 76 8.87 -4.42 -11.56
CA GLU A 76 7.55 -4.29 -12.14
C GLU A 76 6.89 -5.68 -12.05
N PRO A 77 5.56 -5.77 -11.82
CA PRO A 77 4.88 -7.01 -12.16
C PRO A 77 5.44 -7.31 -13.55
N ALA A 78 6.21 -8.40 -13.66
CA ALA A 78 6.75 -8.79 -14.93
C ALA A 78 5.62 -8.56 -15.89
N GLU A 79 5.78 -7.58 -16.85
CA GLU A 79 4.84 -7.54 -17.93
C GLU A 79 4.62 -8.99 -18.20
N THR A 80 3.42 -9.48 -17.94
CA THR A 80 3.07 -10.85 -18.22
C THR A 80 3.14 -10.97 -19.73
N VAL A 81 4.37 -10.95 -20.21
CA VAL A 81 4.76 -11.37 -21.53
C VAL A 81 4.83 -12.90 -21.46
N GLY A 82 3.89 -13.49 -20.76
CA GLY A 82 3.34 -14.75 -21.13
C GLY A 82 2.49 -14.44 -22.34
N ALA A 83 3.02 -14.78 -23.54
CA ALA A 83 2.20 -14.77 -24.73
C ALA A 83 0.98 -15.65 -24.44
N GLN A 84 -0.06 -15.06 -23.87
CA GLN A 84 -1.40 -15.62 -23.93
C GLN A 84 -1.71 -15.72 -25.41
N PRO A 85 -2.09 -16.90 -25.91
CA PRO A 85 -2.52 -17.01 -27.28
C PRO A 85 -3.65 -15.99 -27.46
N TYR A 86 -3.47 -15.05 -28.37
CA TYR A 86 -4.43 -14.00 -28.73
C TYR A 86 -5.80 -14.65 -28.91
N SER A 87 -6.65 -14.54 -27.91
CA SER A 87 -8.04 -14.94 -27.98
C SER A 87 -8.86 -13.68 -28.18
N PRO A 88 -9.55 -13.50 -29.30
CA PRO A 88 -10.31 -12.29 -29.62
C PRO A 88 -11.57 -12.10 -28.75
N GLN A 89 -11.80 -12.95 -27.75
CA GLN A 89 -12.87 -12.79 -26.77
C GLN A 89 -12.25 -12.74 -25.36
N PRO A 90 -12.53 -11.69 -24.57
CA PRO A 90 -12.09 -11.63 -23.19
C PRO A 90 -12.63 -12.87 -22.45
N ARG A 91 -11.73 -13.66 -21.88
CA ARG A 91 -12.15 -14.77 -21.03
C ARG A 91 -12.81 -14.16 -19.80
N ARG A 92 -14.03 -14.55 -19.48
CA ARG A 92 -14.72 -14.07 -18.28
C ARG A 92 -13.97 -14.37 -16.99
N PHE A 93 -13.15 -15.41 -16.99
CA PHE A 93 -12.32 -15.84 -15.88
C PHE A 93 -10.86 -15.93 -16.35
N GLN A 94 -9.98 -15.30 -15.59
CA GLN A 94 -8.53 -15.30 -15.82
C GLN A 94 -7.83 -15.74 -14.53
N TYR A 95 -6.69 -16.39 -14.68
CA TYR A 95 -5.84 -16.78 -13.55
C TYR A 95 -4.36 -16.59 -13.93
N GLY A 96 -3.53 -16.34 -12.92
CA GLY A 96 -2.08 -16.29 -13.03
C GLY A 96 -1.46 -17.01 -11.83
N LEU A 97 -0.33 -17.62 -12.06
CA LEU A 97 0.47 -18.24 -11.01
C LEU A 97 1.90 -17.70 -11.10
N LEU A 98 2.39 -17.19 -10.00
CA LEU A 98 3.78 -16.80 -9.83
C LEU A 98 4.36 -17.61 -8.66
N PHE A 99 5.54 -18.14 -8.83
CA PHE A 99 6.24 -18.87 -7.78
C PHE A 99 7.62 -18.26 -7.59
N ARG A 100 7.85 -17.66 -6.41
CA ARG A 100 9.12 -17.04 -6.05
C ARG A 100 9.76 -17.81 -4.93
N VAL A 101 11.07 -18.00 -5.04
CA VAL A 101 11.92 -18.50 -3.96
C VAL A 101 13.09 -17.55 -3.80
N ARG A 102 13.35 -17.17 -2.56
CA ARG A 102 14.51 -16.36 -2.18
C ARG A 102 15.39 -17.12 -1.19
N GLY A 103 16.70 -17.01 -1.34
CA GLY A 103 17.67 -17.32 -0.29
C GLY A 103 18.35 -16.03 0.11
N VAL A 104 18.37 -15.71 1.38
CA VAL A 104 18.86 -14.44 1.90
C VAL A 104 19.79 -14.69 3.07
N TYR A 105 20.93 -14.03 3.07
CA TYR A 105 21.74 -13.79 4.26
C TYR A 105 21.36 -12.44 4.83
N ASP A 106 21.09 -12.40 6.12
CA ASP A 106 20.72 -11.21 6.87
C ASP A 106 21.59 -11.12 8.12
N ASP A 107 22.31 -10.02 8.30
CA ASP A 107 23.23 -9.86 9.43
C ASP A 107 22.54 -9.34 10.70
N ASN A 108 21.25 -8.99 10.62
CA ASN A 108 20.48 -8.46 11.73
C ASN A 108 18.97 -8.73 11.56
N ILE A 109 18.56 -10.01 11.66
CA ILE A 109 17.16 -10.43 11.45
C ILE A 109 16.19 -9.84 12.46
N ASN A 110 16.68 -9.45 13.63
CA ASN A 110 15.90 -8.85 14.72
C ASN A 110 15.97 -7.32 14.76
N ILE A 111 16.66 -6.67 13.78
CA ILE A 111 16.87 -5.21 13.70
C ILE A 111 17.27 -4.56 15.03
N SER A 112 18.23 -5.12 15.72
CA SER A 112 18.69 -4.68 17.02
C SER A 112 20.04 -3.98 16.94
N GLN A 113 20.20 -2.89 17.70
CA GLN A 113 21.48 -2.15 17.83
C GLN A 113 22.49 -2.94 18.69
N PHE A 114 22.03 -3.56 19.77
CA PHE A 114 22.93 -4.08 20.80
C PHE A 114 23.23 -5.58 20.67
N ASN A 115 22.29 -6.33 20.12
CA ASN A 115 22.37 -7.77 19.96
C ASN A 115 21.89 -8.20 18.57
N PRO A 116 22.58 -7.80 17.48
CA PRO A 116 22.18 -8.21 16.14
C PRO A 116 22.35 -9.75 16.01
N ILE A 117 21.35 -10.36 15.45
CA ILE A 117 21.32 -11.80 15.16
C ILE A 117 21.44 -11.96 13.65
N SER A 118 22.46 -12.71 13.20
CA SER A 118 22.63 -13.02 11.79
C SER A 118 22.12 -14.41 11.45
N ASP A 119 21.46 -14.58 10.33
CA ASP A 119 21.02 -15.89 9.84
C ASP A 119 20.90 -15.93 8.31
N TYR A 120 20.77 -17.14 7.80
CA TYR A 120 20.34 -17.42 6.44
C TYR A 120 18.90 -17.92 6.48
N TYR A 121 18.05 -17.38 5.62
CA TYR A 121 16.69 -17.89 5.49
C TYR A 121 16.30 -18.13 4.03
N PHE A 122 15.34 -19.04 3.84
CA PHE A 122 14.64 -19.22 2.59
C PHE A 122 13.23 -18.66 2.73
N ALA A 123 12.78 -17.92 1.71
CA ALA A 123 11.40 -17.49 1.59
C ALA A 123 10.76 -18.15 0.36
N ILE A 124 9.63 -18.82 0.55
CA ILE A 124 8.85 -19.49 -0.50
C ILE A 124 7.52 -18.75 -0.64
N GLU A 125 7.32 -18.10 -1.78
CA GLU A 125 6.26 -17.12 -1.99
C GLU A 125 5.48 -17.42 -3.28
N PRO A 126 4.54 -18.37 -3.25
CA PRO A 126 3.61 -18.57 -4.36
C PRO A 126 2.58 -17.43 -4.38
N THR A 127 2.28 -16.88 -5.55
CA THR A 127 1.18 -15.93 -5.75
C THR A 127 0.15 -16.52 -6.68
N VAL A 128 -1.09 -16.52 -6.26
CA VAL A 128 -2.25 -16.90 -7.08
C VAL A 128 -3.04 -15.65 -7.39
N THR A 129 -3.19 -15.34 -8.68
CA THR A 129 -4.07 -14.29 -9.17
C THR A 129 -5.32 -14.93 -9.76
N LEU A 130 -6.49 -14.50 -9.32
CA LEU A 130 -7.79 -14.87 -9.87
C LEU A 130 -8.53 -13.62 -10.29
N GLY A 131 -9.22 -13.68 -11.43
CA GLY A 131 -9.95 -12.51 -11.87
C GLY A 131 -11.10 -12.78 -12.82
N LEU A 132 -12.01 -11.82 -12.84
CA LEU A 132 -13.15 -11.74 -13.72
C LEU A 132 -13.06 -10.43 -14.51
N GLY A 133 -13.34 -10.47 -15.81
CA GLY A 133 -13.20 -9.31 -16.67
C GLY A 133 -11.76 -9.08 -17.14
N ASP A 134 -11.39 -7.83 -17.43
CA ASP A 134 -10.09 -7.46 -18.01
C ASP A 134 -9.02 -7.27 -16.93
N VAL A 135 -8.72 -8.33 -16.20
CA VAL A 135 -7.90 -8.32 -14.98
C VAL A 135 -6.45 -7.96 -15.25
N PHE A 136 -5.85 -8.48 -16.33
CA PHE A 136 -4.43 -8.24 -16.65
C PHE A 136 -4.20 -6.95 -17.43
N GLU A 137 -5.21 -6.47 -18.15
CA GLU A 137 -5.15 -5.18 -18.83
C GLU A 137 -5.63 -4.03 -17.95
N GLN A 138 -6.21 -4.34 -16.78
CA GLN A 138 -6.75 -3.40 -15.79
C GLN A 138 -7.63 -2.31 -16.44
N GLN A 139 -8.50 -2.73 -17.36
CA GLN A 139 -9.40 -1.84 -18.04
C GLN A 139 -10.66 -1.55 -17.20
N GLU A 140 -11.73 -1.12 -17.83
CA GLU A 140 -12.87 -0.47 -17.16
C GLU A 140 -13.69 -1.36 -16.20
N ASN A 141 -13.63 -2.70 -16.33
CA ASN A 141 -14.50 -3.58 -15.54
C ASN A 141 -13.81 -4.90 -15.19
N TYR A 142 -13.36 -5.02 -13.94
CA TYR A 142 -12.74 -6.24 -13.46
C TYR A 142 -12.92 -6.43 -11.95
N ILE A 143 -12.75 -7.66 -11.51
CA ILE A 143 -12.53 -8.05 -10.11
C ILE A 143 -11.28 -8.91 -10.09
N ARG A 144 -10.31 -8.58 -9.26
CA ARG A 144 -9.03 -9.26 -9.11
C ARG A 144 -8.80 -9.64 -7.66
N LEU A 145 -8.38 -10.86 -7.43
CA LEU A 145 -7.89 -11.36 -6.16
C LEU A 145 -6.46 -11.87 -6.33
N ASP A 146 -5.55 -11.32 -5.57
CA ASP A 146 -4.18 -11.82 -5.43
C ASP A 146 -4.00 -12.39 -4.02
N TYR A 147 -3.43 -13.59 -3.92
CA TYR A 147 -3.07 -14.19 -2.64
C TYR A 147 -1.64 -14.70 -2.70
N THR A 148 -0.81 -14.20 -1.79
CA THR A 148 0.60 -14.57 -1.65
C THR A 148 0.86 -15.02 -0.21
N PRO A 149 0.78 -16.31 0.10
CA PRO A 149 1.40 -16.85 1.31
C PRO A 149 2.92 -16.81 1.16
N SER A 150 3.63 -16.47 2.23
CA SER A 150 5.10 -16.44 2.26
C SER A 150 5.59 -17.24 3.45
N VAL A 151 6.31 -18.31 3.19
CA VAL A 151 6.88 -19.18 4.21
C VAL A 151 8.36 -18.84 4.37
N PHE A 152 8.76 -18.41 5.56
CA PHE A 152 10.13 -18.09 5.92
C PHE A 152 10.68 -19.22 6.78
N LEU A 153 11.84 -19.73 6.38
CA LEU A 153 12.54 -20.82 7.04
C LEU A 153 13.97 -20.37 7.35
N PHE A 154 14.26 -20.16 8.63
CA PHE A 154 15.58 -19.78 9.13
C PHE A 154 16.44 -21.01 9.38
N LEU A 155 17.74 -20.93 9.12
CA LEU A 155 18.63 -22.09 9.24
C LEU A 155 19.10 -22.32 10.66
N ASP A 156 19.48 -21.27 11.37
CA ASP A 156 20.04 -21.34 12.72
C ASP A 156 19.03 -20.97 13.81
N HIS A 157 17.98 -20.21 13.47
CA HIS A 157 16.94 -19.70 14.38
C HIS A 157 15.56 -20.16 13.92
N ALA A 158 15.28 -21.45 13.97
CA ALA A 158 14.00 -22.03 13.57
C ALA A 158 12.80 -21.53 14.39
N GLU A 159 13.04 -20.94 15.57
CA GLU A 159 12.03 -20.23 16.36
C GLU A 159 11.49 -18.97 15.68
N ASP A 160 12.25 -18.44 14.73
CA ASP A 160 11.87 -17.28 13.89
C ASP A 160 11.15 -17.69 12.61
N ASP A 161 10.95 -18.99 12.36
CA ASP A 161 10.17 -19.46 11.21
C ASP A 161 8.76 -18.85 11.24
N ALA A 162 8.32 -18.36 10.09
CA ALA A 162 7.07 -17.64 10.01
C ALA A 162 6.30 -17.91 8.72
N VAL A 163 5.00 -17.79 8.79
CA VAL A 163 4.11 -17.76 7.63
C VAL A 163 3.38 -16.45 7.60
N GLN A 164 3.60 -15.69 6.54
CA GLN A 164 2.94 -14.42 6.28
C GLN A 164 1.86 -14.59 5.20
N HIS A 165 0.85 -13.73 5.23
CA HIS A 165 -0.21 -13.75 4.24
C HIS A 165 -0.45 -12.34 3.69
N LEU A 166 -0.37 -12.23 2.38
CA LEU A 166 -0.76 -11.02 1.65
C LEU A 166 -1.96 -11.36 0.78
N ILE A 167 -3.09 -10.68 1.01
CA ILE A 167 -4.32 -10.84 0.24
C ILE A 167 -4.73 -9.48 -0.28
N ARG A 168 -4.92 -9.37 -1.57
CA ARG A 168 -5.42 -8.16 -2.22
C ARG A 168 -6.65 -8.51 -3.05
N LEU A 169 -7.75 -7.86 -2.74
CA LEU A 169 -8.96 -7.87 -3.56
C LEU A 169 -9.17 -6.48 -4.14
N GLU A 170 -9.35 -6.38 -5.44
CA GLU A 170 -9.63 -5.14 -6.13
C GLU A 170 -10.79 -5.34 -7.10
N GLY A 171 -11.71 -4.40 -7.10
CA GLY A 171 -12.81 -4.33 -8.05
C GLY A 171 -12.87 -2.94 -8.67
N HIS A 172 -12.96 -2.89 -10.00
CA HIS A 172 -13.15 -1.66 -10.74
C HIS A 172 -14.37 -1.78 -11.65
N HIS A 173 -15.23 -0.78 -11.60
CA HIS A 173 -16.39 -0.72 -12.48
C HIS A 173 -16.67 0.70 -12.93
N ARG A 174 -16.75 0.89 -14.24
CA ARG A 174 -17.06 2.16 -14.85
C ARG A 174 -18.46 2.17 -15.43
N PHE A 175 -19.29 3.01 -14.87
CA PHE A 175 -20.55 3.44 -15.46
C PHE A 175 -20.27 4.62 -16.40
N ARG A 176 -21.27 5.09 -17.14
CA ARG A 176 -21.10 6.20 -18.10
C ARG A 176 -20.30 7.40 -17.59
N ARG A 177 -20.58 7.86 -16.36
CA ARG A 177 -19.97 9.05 -15.74
C ARG A 177 -19.45 8.79 -14.32
N LEU A 178 -19.65 7.59 -13.82
CA LEU A 178 -19.25 7.19 -12.48
C LEU A 178 -18.22 6.08 -12.59
N ASP A 179 -17.07 6.32 -12.00
CA ASP A 179 -15.97 5.37 -11.86
C ASP A 179 -15.91 4.92 -10.41
N LEU A 180 -15.93 3.62 -10.16
CA LEU A 180 -15.91 3.02 -8.83
C LEU A 180 -14.75 2.06 -8.71
N VAL A 181 -13.94 2.23 -7.65
CA VAL A 181 -12.87 1.31 -7.28
C VAL A 181 -13.05 0.89 -5.83
N LEU A 182 -13.06 -0.41 -5.60
CA LEU A 182 -13.02 -1.02 -4.27
C LEU A 182 -11.71 -1.78 -4.15
N ALA A 183 -10.93 -1.50 -3.11
CA ALA A 183 -9.72 -2.24 -2.79
C ALA A 183 -9.77 -2.71 -1.32
N GLN A 184 -9.38 -3.96 -1.09
CA GLN A 184 -9.19 -4.55 0.22
C GLN A 184 -7.82 -5.20 0.25
N ASN A 185 -6.96 -4.75 1.17
CA ASN A 185 -5.67 -5.36 1.42
C ASN A 185 -5.65 -5.95 2.83
N ILE A 186 -5.23 -7.19 2.94
CA ILE A 186 -5.05 -7.89 4.21
C ILE A 186 -3.61 -8.36 4.26
N GLN A 187 -2.91 -7.97 5.29
CA GLN A 187 -1.53 -8.34 5.55
C GLN A 187 -1.45 -8.94 6.95
N ILE A 188 -0.97 -10.16 7.03
CA ILE A 188 -0.64 -10.84 8.29
C ILE A 188 0.84 -11.07 8.22
N LEU A 189 1.60 -10.25 8.93
CA LEU A 189 3.05 -10.21 8.88
C LEU A 189 3.63 -10.68 10.21
N ASP A 190 4.79 -11.30 10.13
CA ASP A 190 5.65 -11.64 11.26
C ASP A 190 7.07 -11.26 10.85
N SER A 191 7.38 -9.97 10.94
CA SER A 191 8.57 -9.39 10.34
C SER A 191 8.90 -8.06 11.00
N ALA A 192 10.15 -7.66 10.85
CA ALA A 192 10.59 -6.29 11.11
C ALA A 192 10.14 -5.31 10.02
N ASP A 193 9.68 -5.81 8.88
CA ASP A 193 9.37 -5.02 7.71
C ASP A 193 7.86 -4.87 7.53
N LEU A 194 7.42 -3.69 7.13
CA LEU A 194 6.07 -3.44 6.65
C LEU A 194 6.04 -3.59 5.14
N VAL A 195 5.40 -4.63 4.66
CA VAL A 195 5.25 -4.86 3.23
C VAL A 195 4.14 -3.95 2.68
N GLY A 196 4.52 -3.01 1.81
CA GLY A 196 3.59 -2.22 1.01
C GLY A 196 2.41 -1.63 1.78
N ARG A 197 2.62 -0.55 2.53
CA ARG A 197 1.50 0.18 3.14
C ARG A 197 0.55 0.64 2.03
N THR A 198 -0.74 0.47 2.26
CA THR A 198 -1.79 0.73 1.27
C THR A 198 -1.94 2.19 0.86
N ASP A 199 -1.40 3.09 1.67
CA ASP A 199 -1.50 4.54 1.51
C ASP A 199 -0.30 5.17 0.80
N THR A 200 0.71 4.39 0.42
CA THR A 200 1.88 4.91 -0.30
C THR A 200 2.15 4.10 -1.56
N THR A 201 2.34 4.79 -2.67
CA THR A 201 2.92 4.24 -3.91
C THR A 201 4.42 3.99 -3.75
N ILE A 202 4.96 4.20 -2.54
CA ILE A 202 6.37 4.05 -2.23
C ILE A 202 6.68 2.56 -2.16
N THR A 203 7.28 2.08 -3.22
CA THR A 203 7.94 0.77 -3.24
C THR A 203 9.31 0.93 -2.57
N GLY A 204 9.40 0.68 -1.28
CA GLY A 204 10.66 0.78 -0.54
C GLY A 204 10.75 -0.29 0.53
N ASN A 205 11.97 -0.63 0.90
CA ASN A 205 12.27 -1.51 2.03
C ASN A 205 12.22 -0.69 3.34
N PHE A 206 11.02 -0.19 3.68
CA PHE A 206 10.82 0.52 4.92
C PHE A 206 10.56 -0.46 6.05
N ALA A 207 11.40 -0.44 7.06
CA ALA A 207 11.19 -1.18 8.29
C ALA A 207 10.05 -0.55 9.11
N ASN A 208 9.50 -1.33 10.04
CA ASN A 208 8.58 -0.81 11.06
C ASN A 208 9.40 -0.07 12.14
N LEU A 209 9.80 1.16 11.84
CA LEU A 209 10.70 1.94 12.69
C LEU A 209 10.11 2.24 14.06
N ASP A 210 8.79 2.42 14.15
CA ASP A 210 8.14 2.72 15.41
C ASP A 210 8.33 1.58 16.40
N VAL A 211 8.10 0.34 15.99
CA VAL A 211 8.28 -0.85 16.81
C VAL A 211 9.75 -1.26 16.89
N SER A 212 10.51 -1.09 15.82
CA SER A 212 11.95 -1.38 15.71
C SER A 212 12.33 -2.76 16.24
N THR A 213 11.50 -3.76 15.95
CA THR A 213 11.75 -5.16 16.25
C THR A 213 10.90 -6.05 15.36
N ARG A 214 11.26 -7.32 15.29
CA ARG A 214 10.42 -8.32 14.64
C ARG A 214 9.17 -8.56 15.49
N THR A 215 8.01 -8.42 14.88
CA THR A 215 6.73 -8.61 15.56
C THR A 215 5.63 -9.06 14.61
N ARG A 216 4.61 -9.69 15.17
CA ARG A 216 3.39 -9.97 14.43
C ARG A 216 2.54 -8.71 14.33
N VAL A 217 2.06 -8.44 13.12
CA VAL A 217 1.09 -7.37 12.86
C VAL A 217 0.05 -7.82 11.83
N ASN A 218 -1.21 -7.52 12.10
CA ASN A 218 -2.31 -7.75 11.18
C ASN A 218 -2.81 -6.39 10.68
N ILE A 219 -2.75 -6.17 9.36
CA ILE A 219 -3.19 -4.91 8.74
C ILE A 219 -4.36 -5.21 7.80
N PHE A 220 -5.49 -4.54 8.04
CA PHE A 220 -6.68 -4.62 7.20
C PHE A 220 -6.96 -3.22 6.65
N ALA A 221 -6.73 -3.02 5.36
CA ALA A 221 -6.97 -1.73 4.73
C ALA A 221 -8.02 -1.86 3.62
N THR A 222 -9.11 -1.12 3.81
CA THR A 222 -10.25 -1.07 2.89
C THR A 222 -10.32 0.33 2.30
N GLN A 223 -10.49 0.43 0.99
CA GLN A 223 -10.64 1.69 0.29
C GLN A 223 -11.76 1.58 -0.74
N LEU A 224 -12.69 2.53 -0.70
CA LEU A 224 -13.73 2.71 -1.70
C LEU A 224 -13.56 4.09 -2.33
N LYS A 225 -13.26 4.14 -3.62
CA LYS A 225 -13.16 5.38 -4.39
C LYS A 225 -14.32 5.52 -5.37
N ALA A 226 -14.80 6.73 -5.51
CA ALA A 226 -15.79 7.09 -6.53
C ALA A 226 -15.38 8.39 -7.22
N ALA A 227 -15.48 8.45 -8.54
CA ALA A 227 -15.32 9.67 -9.30
C ALA A 227 -16.52 9.85 -10.24
N TYR A 228 -17.11 11.03 -10.20
CA TYR A 228 -18.27 11.38 -11.03
C TYR A 228 -17.95 12.56 -11.95
N GLU A 229 -18.13 12.36 -13.26
CA GLU A 229 -17.95 13.39 -14.27
C GLU A 229 -19.17 14.33 -14.31
N ILE A 230 -19.01 15.53 -13.77
CA ILE A 230 -20.07 16.57 -13.80
C ILE A 230 -20.16 17.17 -15.21
N THR A 231 -19.00 17.54 -15.76
CA THR A 231 -18.84 18.06 -17.14
C THR A 231 -17.61 17.41 -17.77
N GLY A 232 -17.38 17.63 -19.07
CA GLY A 232 -16.15 17.14 -19.73
C GLY A 232 -14.83 17.70 -19.15
N LYS A 233 -14.89 18.67 -18.23
CA LYS A 233 -13.69 19.25 -17.58
C LYS A 233 -13.74 19.22 -16.06
N THR A 234 -14.88 18.95 -15.47
CA THR A 234 -15.05 19.00 -14.01
C THR A 234 -15.54 17.66 -13.51
N SER A 235 -14.88 17.11 -12.52
CA SER A 235 -15.27 15.89 -11.83
C SER A 235 -15.28 16.08 -10.32
N LEU A 236 -16.13 15.32 -9.66
CA LEU A 236 -16.17 15.16 -8.21
C LEU A 236 -15.58 13.79 -7.89
N SER A 237 -14.67 13.72 -6.93
CA SER A 237 -14.15 12.44 -6.46
C SER A 237 -14.19 12.37 -4.95
N THR A 238 -14.43 11.19 -4.43
CA THR A 238 -14.46 10.88 -3.00
C THR A 238 -13.79 9.55 -2.76
N ALA A 239 -13.12 9.41 -1.63
CA ALA A 239 -12.66 8.12 -1.13
C ALA A 239 -13.14 7.95 0.32
N LEU A 240 -13.47 6.71 0.67
CA LEU A 240 -13.67 6.26 2.03
C LEU A 240 -12.62 5.21 2.32
N GLU A 241 -11.88 5.41 3.40
CA GLU A 241 -10.76 4.54 3.78
C GLU A 241 -10.92 4.07 5.21
N SER A 242 -10.55 2.82 5.46
CA SER A 242 -10.45 2.26 6.81
C SER A 242 -9.21 1.40 6.89
N THR A 243 -8.32 1.72 7.82
CA THR A 243 -7.12 0.92 8.10
C THR A 243 -7.15 0.49 9.56
N ILE A 244 -7.08 -0.81 9.78
CA ILE A 244 -6.92 -1.41 11.11
C ILE A 244 -5.52 -1.98 11.17
N THR A 245 -4.74 -1.56 12.16
CA THR A 245 -3.41 -2.11 12.47
C THR A 245 -3.50 -2.76 13.85
N ASP A 246 -3.45 -4.08 13.88
CA ASP A 246 -3.64 -4.89 15.09
C ASP A 246 -2.32 -5.56 15.46
N TYR A 247 -1.81 -5.20 16.63
CA TYR A 247 -0.61 -5.74 17.23
C TYR A 247 -0.99 -6.58 18.45
N PRO A 248 -0.54 -7.85 18.57
CA PRO A 248 -0.79 -8.65 19.77
C PRO A 248 -0.18 -8.07 21.06
N ASP A 249 1.00 -7.45 20.94
CA ASP A 249 1.82 -7.05 22.09
C ASP A 249 2.05 -5.54 22.18
N PHE A 250 1.51 -4.75 21.24
CA PHE A 250 1.67 -3.30 21.17
C PHE A 250 0.31 -2.61 21.02
N ILE A 251 0.31 -1.28 21.00
CA ILE A 251 -0.90 -0.47 20.86
C ILE A 251 -1.44 -0.62 19.42
N SER A 252 -2.69 -1.08 19.33
CA SER A 252 -3.39 -1.20 18.06
C SER A 252 -4.17 0.06 17.73
N SER A 253 -4.44 0.28 16.45
CA SER A 253 -5.20 1.45 16.01
C SER A 253 -6.13 1.16 14.85
N ARG A 254 -7.15 1.99 14.71
CA ARG A 254 -8.11 1.96 13.62
C ARG A 254 -8.41 3.34 13.11
N VAL A 255 -7.93 3.65 11.91
CA VAL A 255 -8.20 4.88 11.21
C VAL A 255 -9.40 4.71 10.27
N ILE A 256 -10.35 5.63 10.31
CA ILE A 256 -11.42 5.75 9.32
C ILE A 256 -11.39 7.18 8.79
N SER A 257 -11.35 7.35 7.48
CA SER A 257 -11.35 8.67 6.86
C SER A 257 -12.20 8.73 5.60
N GLY A 258 -12.61 9.93 5.26
CA GLY A 258 -13.28 10.24 4.02
C GLY A 258 -12.74 11.51 3.40
N ASP A 259 -12.58 11.51 2.09
CA ASP A 259 -12.19 12.70 1.32
C ASP A 259 -13.27 13.11 0.34
N LEU A 260 -13.23 14.40 -0.05
CA LEU A 260 -14.05 14.95 -1.11
C LEU A 260 -13.26 16.00 -1.88
N PHE A 261 -13.17 15.84 -3.21
CA PHE A 261 -12.45 16.77 -4.08
C PHE A 261 -13.26 17.15 -5.30
N VAL A 262 -13.19 18.45 -5.63
CA VAL A 262 -13.60 18.97 -6.94
C VAL A 262 -12.35 19.10 -7.80
N ASN A 263 -12.34 18.44 -8.96
CA ASN A 263 -11.23 18.44 -9.89
C ASN A 263 -11.63 19.19 -11.16
N TYR A 264 -10.65 19.91 -11.73
CA TYR A 264 -10.79 20.64 -12.96
C TYR A 264 -9.67 20.29 -13.94
N ALA A 265 -10.00 19.74 -15.09
CA ALA A 265 -9.07 19.50 -16.20
C ALA A 265 -8.74 20.84 -16.88
N TYR A 266 -7.68 21.49 -16.40
CA TYR A 266 -7.18 22.73 -16.99
C TYR A 266 -6.75 22.53 -18.45
N SER A 267 -6.13 21.40 -18.74
CA SER A 267 -5.77 20.95 -20.09
C SER A 267 -5.88 19.42 -20.17
N GLU A 268 -5.65 18.85 -21.34
CA GLU A 268 -5.56 17.38 -21.52
C GLU A 268 -4.44 16.73 -20.71
N LYS A 269 -3.49 17.54 -20.20
CA LYS A 269 -2.30 17.07 -19.48
C LYS A 269 -2.29 17.46 -18.00
N ILE A 270 -3.11 18.41 -17.60
CA ILE A 270 -3.09 19.00 -16.27
C ILE A 270 -4.49 18.95 -15.67
N THR A 271 -4.62 18.30 -14.55
CA THR A 271 -5.80 18.33 -13.70
C THR A 271 -5.43 18.91 -12.34
N VAL A 272 -6.19 19.88 -11.87
CA VAL A 272 -6.05 20.47 -10.54
C VAL A 272 -7.28 20.16 -9.72
N GLY A 273 -7.11 19.98 -8.41
CA GLY A 273 -8.22 19.69 -7.51
C GLY A 273 -8.08 20.44 -6.18
N VAL A 274 -9.21 20.74 -5.58
CA VAL A 274 -9.31 21.29 -4.23
C VAL A 274 -10.31 20.46 -3.45
N GLY A 275 -10.00 20.17 -2.20
CA GLY A 275 -10.84 19.33 -1.39
C GLY A 275 -10.40 19.28 0.06
N GLY A 276 -10.98 18.37 0.80
CA GLY A 276 -10.63 18.11 2.17
C GLY A 276 -10.81 16.65 2.53
N THR A 277 -10.18 16.26 3.63
CA THR A 277 -10.25 14.93 4.24
C THR A 277 -10.65 15.12 5.69
N ALA A 278 -11.51 14.26 6.21
CA ALA A 278 -11.82 14.19 7.63
C ALA A 278 -11.72 12.73 8.08
N GLY A 279 -11.21 12.51 9.28
CA GLY A 279 -11.03 11.16 9.78
C GLY A 279 -11.03 11.09 11.32
N TYR A 280 -11.16 9.85 11.77
CA TYR A 280 -11.12 9.46 13.16
C TYR A 280 -10.13 8.30 13.31
N ASP A 281 -9.24 8.43 14.27
CA ASP A 281 -8.25 7.43 14.63
C ASP A 281 -8.54 6.93 16.05
N SER A 282 -9.07 5.72 16.14
CA SER A 282 -9.32 5.06 17.43
C SER A 282 -8.10 4.25 17.81
N VAL A 283 -7.53 4.56 18.95
CA VAL A 283 -6.29 3.96 19.46
C VAL A 283 -6.63 3.18 20.74
N ASP A 284 -6.03 2.00 20.90
CA ASP A 284 -6.27 1.17 22.09
C ASP A 284 -5.74 1.87 23.37
N GLU A 285 -6.47 1.67 24.49
CA GLU A 285 -6.02 2.15 25.81
C GLU A 285 -4.61 1.59 26.15
N PRO A 286 -3.72 2.40 26.73
CA PRO A 286 -3.98 3.66 27.43
C PRO A 286 -3.81 4.93 26.60
N ASP A 287 -3.69 4.85 25.28
CA ASP A 287 -3.57 6.03 24.43
C ASP A 287 -4.95 6.67 24.12
N THR A 288 -4.96 7.80 23.44
CA THR A 288 -6.18 8.60 23.24
C THR A 288 -6.62 8.58 21.79
N ASP A 289 -7.93 8.49 21.59
CA ASP A 289 -8.57 8.64 20.28
C ASP A 289 -8.35 10.06 19.71
N GLN A 290 -8.38 10.17 18.39
CA GLN A 290 -8.03 11.40 17.70
C GLN A 290 -8.97 11.66 16.53
N THR A 291 -9.25 12.94 16.29
CA THR A 291 -9.90 13.40 15.05
C THR A 291 -8.94 14.24 14.24
N PHE A 292 -9.02 14.15 12.93
CA PHE A 292 -8.24 15.01 12.05
C PHE A 292 -9.05 15.52 10.87
N GLU A 293 -8.74 16.73 10.47
CA GLU A 293 -9.30 17.40 9.31
C GLU A 293 -8.17 17.96 8.45
N GLN A 294 -8.29 17.86 7.12
CA GLN A 294 -7.26 18.34 6.19
C GLN A 294 -7.92 19.23 5.12
N ALA A 295 -7.26 20.33 4.81
CA ALA A 295 -7.55 21.14 3.63
C ALA A 295 -6.46 20.88 2.58
N ASN A 296 -6.84 20.32 1.43
CA ASN A 296 -5.89 19.76 0.47
C ASN A 296 -6.06 20.36 -0.93
N LEU A 297 -4.94 20.51 -1.62
CA LEU A 297 -4.85 20.76 -3.05
C LEU A 297 -4.22 19.53 -3.72
N ARG A 298 -4.60 19.26 -4.97
CA ARG A 298 -3.95 18.24 -5.77
C ARG A 298 -3.70 18.68 -7.21
N LEU A 299 -2.66 18.12 -7.77
CA LEU A 299 -2.22 18.35 -9.13
C LEU A 299 -1.87 17.00 -9.76
N SER A 300 -2.46 16.69 -10.90
CA SER A 300 -2.06 15.57 -11.75
C SER A 300 -1.53 16.12 -13.06
N TYR A 301 -0.36 15.66 -13.47
CA TYR A 301 0.31 16.09 -14.69
C TYR A 301 0.78 14.90 -15.51
N GLN A 302 0.28 14.79 -16.73
CA GLN A 302 0.59 13.73 -17.67
C GLN A 302 1.08 14.34 -18.99
N ALA A 303 2.36 14.73 -19.03
CA ALA A 303 2.92 15.54 -20.13
C ALA A 303 2.95 14.81 -21.46
N THR A 304 3.37 13.57 -21.43
CA THR A 304 3.49 12.66 -22.57
C THR A 304 3.36 11.25 -21.99
N GLY A 305 3.27 10.21 -22.81
CA GLY A 305 3.37 8.83 -22.30
C GLY A 305 4.69 8.50 -21.57
N LYS A 306 5.55 9.50 -21.31
CA LYS A 306 6.87 9.33 -20.67
C LYS A 306 6.98 9.94 -19.29
N ILE A 307 6.09 10.85 -18.91
CA ILE A 307 6.12 11.55 -17.62
C ILE A 307 4.71 11.55 -17.07
N SER A 308 4.55 10.99 -15.88
CA SER A 308 3.40 11.18 -15.01
C SER A 308 3.86 11.72 -13.67
N PHE A 309 3.10 12.65 -13.12
CA PHE A 309 3.37 13.28 -11.85
C PHE A 309 2.05 13.59 -11.15
N ASP A 310 1.87 13.06 -9.96
CA ASP A 310 0.72 13.29 -9.12
C ASP A 310 1.19 13.87 -7.78
N ALA A 311 0.60 14.96 -7.37
CA ALA A 311 0.90 15.61 -6.11
C ALA A 311 -0.39 16.00 -5.39
N SER A 312 -0.44 15.74 -4.11
CA SER A 312 -1.43 16.28 -3.20
C SER A 312 -0.74 16.86 -1.98
N GLY A 313 -1.28 17.91 -1.41
CA GLY A 313 -0.71 18.49 -0.21
C GLY A 313 -1.64 19.51 0.41
N GLY A 314 -1.48 19.69 1.72
CA GLY A 314 -2.33 20.56 2.50
C GLY A 314 -1.87 20.71 3.93
N VAL A 315 -2.81 21.10 4.76
CA VAL A 315 -2.60 21.28 6.20
C VAL A 315 -3.59 20.38 6.95
N GLU A 316 -3.08 19.62 7.90
CA GLU A 316 -3.84 18.80 8.83
C GLU A 316 -4.02 19.53 10.16
N PHE A 317 -5.25 19.48 10.68
CA PHE A 317 -5.63 19.91 12.02
C PHE A 317 -6.05 18.66 12.81
N ARG A 318 -5.25 18.28 13.79
CA ARG A 318 -5.47 17.08 14.60
C ARG A 318 -5.81 17.46 16.05
N GLN A 319 -6.83 16.81 16.59
CA GLN A 319 -7.33 17.02 17.95
C GLN A 319 -7.31 15.68 18.69
N PHE A 320 -6.81 15.71 19.92
CA PHE A 320 -6.67 14.53 20.77
C PHE A 320 -7.79 14.52 21.80
N GLU A 321 -8.55 13.42 21.88
CA GLU A 321 -9.63 13.30 22.85
C GLU A 321 -9.06 13.18 24.26
N GLN A 322 -9.78 13.73 25.23
CA GLN A 322 -9.41 13.70 26.65
C GLN A 322 -7.99 14.25 26.97
N SER A 323 -7.36 14.93 26.04
CA SER A 323 -6.06 15.55 26.20
C SER A 323 -6.18 17.05 26.43
N SER A 324 -5.29 17.60 27.26
CA SER A 324 -5.15 19.05 27.44
C SER A 324 -4.33 19.73 26.34
N ARG A 325 -3.81 18.96 25.39
CA ARG A 325 -3.09 19.51 24.23
C ARG A 325 -4.07 20.22 23.29
N GLY A 326 -3.70 21.39 22.85
CA GLY A 326 -4.43 22.11 21.79
C GLY A 326 -4.29 21.40 20.42
N THR A 327 -5.00 21.90 19.43
CA THR A 327 -4.95 21.41 18.06
C THR A 327 -3.51 21.38 17.55
N TYR A 328 -3.09 20.20 17.06
CA TYR A 328 -1.80 20.02 16.39
C TYR A 328 -1.98 20.33 14.90
N ILE A 329 -1.14 21.22 14.38
CA ILE A 329 -1.19 21.63 12.97
C ILE A 329 0.07 21.15 12.28
N SER A 330 -0.08 20.35 11.23
CA SER A 330 1.03 19.76 10.49
C SER A 330 0.80 19.86 8.96
N PRO A 331 1.84 20.13 8.17
CA PRO A 331 1.76 19.95 6.74
C PRO A 331 1.68 18.47 6.40
N VAL A 332 0.81 18.12 5.45
CA VAL A 332 0.66 16.78 4.89
C VAL A 332 0.80 16.85 3.38
N PHE A 333 1.50 15.92 2.79
CA PHE A 333 1.65 15.86 1.33
C PHE A 333 2.03 14.46 0.86
N GLN A 334 1.68 14.20 -0.40
CA GLN A 334 2.09 13.03 -1.15
C GLN A 334 2.43 13.46 -2.57
N ILE A 335 3.56 12.99 -3.09
CA ILE A 335 4.04 13.26 -4.44
C ILE A 335 4.53 11.95 -5.02
N ASP A 336 3.99 11.59 -6.18
CA ASP A 336 4.40 10.43 -6.94
C ASP A 336 4.78 10.86 -8.36
N GLY A 337 5.90 10.37 -8.86
CA GLY A 337 6.39 10.72 -10.17
C GLY A 337 7.00 9.52 -10.87
N THR A 338 6.72 9.39 -12.17
CA THR A 338 7.35 8.40 -13.04
C THR A 338 7.90 9.10 -14.27
N TYR A 339 9.13 8.78 -14.62
CA TYR A 339 9.78 9.27 -15.83
C TYR A 339 10.41 8.15 -16.62
N GLN A 340 9.92 7.93 -17.84
CA GLN A 340 10.39 6.90 -18.75
C GLN A 340 10.99 7.54 -20.02
N PRO A 341 12.23 8.06 -19.98
CA PRO A 341 12.86 8.72 -21.14
C PRO A 341 13.00 7.80 -22.35
N PHE A 342 13.28 6.53 -22.10
CA PHE A 342 13.45 5.48 -23.09
C PHE A 342 12.64 4.23 -22.70
N PRO A 343 12.26 3.37 -23.66
CA PRO A 343 11.53 2.13 -23.37
C PRO A 343 12.29 1.13 -22.46
N ALA A 344 13.60 1.34 -22.31
CA ALA A 344 14.48 0.51 -21.48
C ALA A 344 14.83 1.14 -20.14
N THR A 345 14.42 2.38 -19.88
CA THR A 345 14.84 3.15 -18.71
C THR A 345 13.63 3.76 -18.02
N SER A 346 13.45 3.51 -16.74
CA SER A 346 12.42 4.16 -15.92
C SER A 346 13.02 4.69 -14.62
N PHE A 347 12.49 5.81 -14.17
CA PHE A 347 12.76 6.42 -12.88
C PHE A 347 11.44 6.60 -12.15
N SER A 348 11.43 6.39 -10.84
CA SER A 348 10.29 6.66 -9.96
C SER A 348 10.73 7.54 -8.81
N LEU A 349 9.83 8.42 -8.38
CA LEU A 349 9.97 9.27 -7.20
C LEU A 349 8.70 9.12 -6.39
N ALA A 350 8.85 8.93 -5.09
CA ALA A 350 7.74 9.02 -4.15
C ALA A 350 8.19 9.82 -2.93
N VAL A 351 7.37 10.79 -2.53
CA VAL A 351 7.60 11.61 -1.34
C VAL A 351 6.28 11.70 -0.58
N SER A 352 6.32 11.50 0.73
CA SER A 352 5.11 11.69 1.54
C SER A 352 5.42 12.24 2.92
N ARG A 353 4.46 12.94 3.50
CA ARG A 353 4.45 13.34 4.91
C ARG A 353 3.06 13.16 5.48
N ARG A 354 2.99 12.50 6.64
CA ARG A 354 1.74 12.20 7.35
C ARG A 354 1.98 12.06 8.84
N THR A 355 0.92 12.18 9.63
CA THR A 355 0.93 11.95 11.08
C THR A 355 0.40 10.54 11.37
N LEU A 356 1.03 9.82 12.28
CA LEU A 356 0.72 8.46 12.70
C LEU A 356 0.78 8.37 14.21
N ASN A 357 -0.03 7.50 14.81
CA ASN A 357 0.10 7.14 16.22
C ASN A 357 1.29 6.19 16.42
N SER A 358 1.93 6.25 17.59
CA SER A 358 2.94 5.27 17.99
C SER A 358 2.28 4.00 18.53
N ALA A 359 2.77 2.84 18.12
CA ALA A 359 2.35 1.55 18.67
C ALA A 359 3.09 1.19 19.96
N VAL A 360 4.19 1.89 20.28
CA VAL A 360 5.10 1.56 21.40
C VAL A 360 5.09 2.61 22.48
N LEU A 361 5.01 3.88 22.13
CA LEU A 361 5.16 5.02 23.03
C LEU A 361 3.80 5.60 23.40
N ILE A 362 3.36 5.33 24.62
CA ILE A 362 2.08 5.82 25.14
C ILE A 362 2.08 7.35 25.21
N GLY A 363 1.03 7.98 24.65
CA GLY A 363 0.88 9.42 24.63
C GLY A 363 1.81 10.12 23.64
N GLU A 364 2.30 9.41 22.65
CA GLU A 364 3.15 9.96 21.58
C GLU A 364 2.66 9.54 20.20
N ASP A 365 2.66 10.51 19.30
CA ASP A 365 2.49 10.34 17.86
C ASP A 365 3.75 10.75 17.14
N PHE A 366 3.84 10.48 15.85
CA PHE A 366 4.97 10.94 15.04
C PHE A 366 4.55 11.43 13.65
N ALA A 367 5.27 12.43 13.18
CA ALA A 367 5.19 12.89 11.80
C ALA A 367 6.25 12.17 10.96
N SER A 368 5.79 11.28 10.09
CA SER A 368 6.67 10.53 9.19
C SER A 368 6.82 11.26 7.85
N THR A 369 8.04 11.58 7.47
CA THR A 369 8.40 12.15 6.16
C THR A 369 9.26 11.14 5.41
N THR A 370 8.81 10.68 4.25
CA THR A 370 9.52 9.68 3.45
C THR A 370 9.85 10.20 2.06
N VAL A 371 11.01 9.80 1.56
CA VAL A 371 11.46 10.04 0.18
C VAL A 371 12.00 8.72 -0.36
N ALA A 372 11.51 8.28 -1.52
CA ALA A 372 12.05 7.12 -2.21
C ALA A 372 12.30 7.43 -3.68
N LEU A 373 13.42 6.95 -4.19
CA LEU A 373 13.82 7.03 -5.59
C LEU A 373 14.10 5.63 -6.12
N GLY A 374 13.56 5.34 -7.28
CA GLY A 374 13.82 4.11 -8.01
C GLY A 374 14.39 4.41 -9.39
N ALA A 375 15.30 3.57 -9.84
CA ALA A 375 15.81 3.58 -11.20
C ALA A 375 15.87 2.15 -11.72
N ARG A 376 15.44 1.94 -12.95
CA ARG A 376 15.50 0.64 -13.61
C ARG A 376 15.99 0.81 -15.03
N GLN A 377 16.96 -0.03 -15.40
CA GLN A 377 17.55 -0.06 -16.73
C GLN A 377 17.55 -1.48 -17.27
N ARG A 378 16.95 -1.67 -18.47
CA ARG A 378 17.02 -2.92 -19.20
C ARG A 378 18.26 -2.94 -20.09
N PHE A 379 19.04 -4.03 -20.00
CA PHE A 379 20.19 -4.31 -20.84
C PHE A 379 19.96 -5.60 -21.65
N PHE A 380 20.45 -5.65 -22.86
CA PHE A 380 20.44 -6.85 -23.70
C PHE A 380 19.08 -7.54 -23.80
N GLN A 381 17.97 -6.77 -23.66
CA GLN A 381 16.58 -7.24 -23.68
C GLN A 381 16.17 -8.21 -22.55
N ARG A 382 17.11 -8.76 -21.78
CA ARG A 382 16.85 -9.81 -20.76
C ARG A 382 17.41 -9.52 -19.37
N ALA A 383 18.33 -8.58 -19.25
CA ALA A 383 18.90 -8.19 -17.97
C ALA A 383 18.33 -6.84 -17.52
N TYR A 384 17.97 -6.73 -16.25
CA TYR A 384 17.43 -5.54 -15.62
C TYR A 384 18.31 -5.17 -14.43
N LEU A 385 18.88 -4.00 -14.47
CA LEU A 385 19.55 -3.38 -13.33
C LEU A 385 18.54 -2.49 -12.62
N GLY A 386 18.30 -2.75 -11.35
CA GLY A 386 17.48 -1.95 -10.46
C GLY A 386 18.34 -1.24 -9.42
N PHE A 387 17.90 -0.05 -9.02
CA PHE A 387 18.53 0.71 -7.94
C PHE A 387 17.44 1.46 -7.20
N ASN A 388 17.30 1.18 -5.90
CA ASN A 388 16.37 1.88 -5.03
C ASN A 388 17.13 2.51 -3.88
N ILE A 389 16.72 3.71 -3.49
CA ILE A 389 17.21 4.44 -2.33
C ILE A 389 16.02 5.10 -1.65
N GLY A 390 16.01 5.10 -0.34
CA GLY A 390 14.97 5.77 0.44
C GLY A 390 15.52 6.39 1.70
N TYR A 391 14.78 7.38 2.17
CA TYR A 391 15.00 8.08 3.43
C TYR A 391 13.66 8.28 4.12
N GLN A 392 13.61 8.05 5.42
CA GLN A 392 12.47 8.38 6.27
C GLN A 392 12.96 9.10 7.52
N ASN A 393 12.31 10.21 7.85
CA ASN A 393 12.44 10.85 9.15
C ASN A 393 11.12 10.69 9.90
N SER A 394 11.19 10.21 11.14
CA SER A 394 10.06 10.08 12.07
C SER A 394 10.30 11.00 13.26
N ASP A 395 9.53 12.06 13.35
CA ASP A 395 9.65 13.10 14.39
C ASP A 395 8.50 12.93 15.39
N TYR A 396 8.84 12.45 16.60
CA TYR A 396 7.85 12.12 17.64
C TYR A 396 7.45 13.37 18.41
N PHE A 397 6.20 13.43 18.75
CA PHE A 397 5.64 14.51 19.58
C PHE A 397 4.62 13.95 20.57
N SER A 398 4.54 14.56 21.76
CA SER A 398 3.58 14.12 22.77
C SER A 398 2.15 14.54 22.41
N THR A 399 1.18 13.65 22.63
CA THR A 399 -0.26 13.95 22.55
C THR A 399 -0.79 14.59 23.83
N ILE A 400 0.03 14.68 24.88
CA ILE A 400 -0.31 15.21 26.20
C ILE A 400 0.38 16.56 26.43
N SER A 401 -0.35 17.57 26.90
CA SER A 401 0.22 18.89 27.19
C SER A 401 1.22 18.84 28.35
N GLY A 402 2.36 19.54 28.14
CA GLY A 402 3.41 19.65 29.17
C GLY A 402 4.41 18.49 29.17
N PHE A 403 4.25 17.52 28.30
CA PHE A 403 5.24 16.48 28.04
C PHE A 403 5.91 16.72 26.69
N ASN A 404 7.19 16.37 26.60
CA ASN A 404 7.95 16.45 25.35
C ASN A 404 8.34 15.02 24.95
N ALA A 405 8.03 14.63 23.73
CA ALA A 405 8.63 13.47 23.10
C ALA A 405 10.11 13.79 22.81
N ASN A 406 10.96 12.80 22.97
CA ASN A 406 12.40 12.95 22.77
C ASN A 406 12.95 12.05 21.68
N ARG A 407 12.08 11.35 20.93
CA ARG A 407 12.48 10.42 19.87
C ARG A 407 12.42 11.10 18.50
N ASN A 408 13.49 10.94 17.75
CA ASN A 408 13.56 11.29 16.33
C ASN A 408 14.41 10.23 15.63
N ASP A 409 13.85 9.61 14.62
CA ASP A 409 14.49 8.54 13.86
C ASP A 409 14.83 9.03 12.46
N ASN A 410 16.02 8.67 11.98
CA ASN A 410 16.48 8.94 10.63
C ASN A 410 16.91 7.65 9.96
N TYR A 411 16.02 7.11 9.16
CA TYR A 411 16.22 5.87 8.45
C TYR A 411 16.59 6.09 6.99
N TYR A 412 17.52 5.30 6.49
CA TYR A 412 17.79 5.25 5.06
C TYR A 412 18.09 3.81 4.60
N PHE A 413 17.84 3.56 3.32
CA PHE A 413 18.23 2.31 2.69
C PHE A 413 18.76 2.54 1.28
N ILE A 414 19.56 1.59 0.82
CA ILE A 414 20.04 1.50 -0.56
C ILE A 414 19.96 0.04 -1.02
N GLN A 415 19.38 -0.18 -2.21
CA GLN A 415 19.20 -1.53 -2.75
C GLN A 415 19.50 -1.56 -4.26
N PRO A 416 20.71 -1.90 -4.67
CA PRO A 416 21.00 -2.37 -6.03
C PRO A 416 20.47 -3.80 -6.24
N SER A 417 20.01 -4.07 -7.46
CA SER A 417 19.55 -5.42 -7.86
C SER A 417 19.86 -5.69 -9.32
N LEU A 418 20.05 -6.97 -9.64
CA LEU A 418 20.23 -7.44 -11.01
C LEU A 418 19.33 -8.65 -11.24
N ASP A 419 18.45 -8.56 -12.23
CA ASP A 419 17.55 -9.64 -12.64
C ASP A 419 17.82 -10.02 -14.08
N VAL A 420 17.79 -11.32 -14.37
CA VAL A 420 18.01 -11.85 -15.72
C VAL A 420 16.88 -12.80 -16.09
N MET A 421 16.21 -12.52 -17.18
CA MET A 421 15.21 -13.41 -17.78
C MET A 421 15.90 -14.54 -18.51
N ILE A 422 15.85 -15.74 -17.96
CA ILE A 422 16.40 -16.95 -18.59
C ILE A 422 15.46 -17.40 -19.71
N THR A 423 14.18 -17.47 -19.42
CA THR A 423 13.11 -17.74 -20.40
C THR A 423 11.99 -16.72 -20.23
N ARG A 424 10.91 -16.84 -20.99
CA ARG A 424 9.71 -15.97 -20.86
C ARG A 424 8.97 -16.19 -19.54
N PHE A 425 9.14 -17.35 -18.92
CA PHE A 425 8.44 -17.75 -17.70
C PHE A 425 9.39 -17.94 -16.51
N TRP A 426 10.70 -17.75 -16.68
CA TRP A 426 11.69 -17.93 -15.62
C TRP A 426 12.71 -16.81 -15.59
N SER A 427 12.85 -16.19 -14.43
CA SER A 427 13.89 -15.20 -14.14
C SER A 427 14.68 -15.58 -12.89
N VAL A 428 15.93 -15.13 -12.85
CA VAL A 428 16.80 -15.23 -11.69
C VAL A 428 17.39 -13.85 -11.39
N GLY A 429 17.65 -13.57 -10.14
CA GLY A 429 18.23 -12.28 -9.77
C GLY A 429 18.93 -12.32 -8.44
N GLY A 430 19.64 -11.24 -8.15
CA GLY A 430 20.27 -11.00 -6.87
C GLY A 430 20.15 -9.54 -6.47
N TYR A 431 20.21 -9.28 -5.17
CA TYR A 431 20.19 -7.94 -4.63
C TYR A 431 21.09 -7.85 -3.39
N TYR A 432 21.52 -6.64 -3.12
CA TYR A 432 22.08 -6.24 -1.84
C TYR A 432 21.19 -5.17 -1.25
N LEU A 433 20.87 -5.25 0.02
CA LEU A 433 20.15 -4.23 0.76
C LEU A 433 21.04 -3.81 1.93
N HIS A 434 21.33 -2.52 2.02
CA HIS A 434 21.84 -1.89 3.23
C HIS A 434 20.78 -0.93 3.75
N ARG A 435 20.51 -0.99 5.05
CA ARG A 435 19.58 -0.10 5.73
C ARG A 435 20.11 0.22 7.13
N GLN A 436 19.87 1.45 7.54
CA GLN A 436 20.27 1.94 8.86
C GLN A 436 19.20 2.88 9.41
N ASP A 437 18.97 2.81 10.70
CA ASP A 437 18.18 3.77 11.46
C ASP A 437 19.04 4.37 12.58
N ASP A 438 19.14 5.70 12.55
CA ASP A 438 19.75 6.51 13.60
C ASP A 438 18.63 7.15 14.43
N SER A 439 18.31 6.54 15.55
CA SER A 439 17.36 7.07 16.52
C SER A 439 18.04 7.89 17.60
N SER A 440 17.41 8.98 18.04
CA SER A 440 17.85 9.74 19.21
C SER A 440 17.72 8.92 20.52
N VAL A 441 17.07 7.76 20.48
CA VAL A 441 16.95 6.78 21.55
C VAL A 441 17.61 5.49 21.08
N ASP A 442 18.82 5.23 21.50
CA ASP A 442 19.74 4.20 20.97
C ASP A 442 19.11 2.80 20.81
N VAL A 443 18.14 2.43 21.65
CA VAL A 443 17.49 1.10 21.59
C VAL A 443 16.69 0.87 20.31
N PHE A 444 16.28 1.94 19.62
CA PHE A 444 15.57 1.88 18.36
C PHE A 444 16.49 1.98 17.12
N SER A 445 17.76 2.31 17.33
CA SER A 445 18.74 2.36 16.24
C SER A 445 19.10 0.96 15.76
N PHE A 446 19.47 0.82 14.50
CA PHE A 446 20.02 -0.42 13.95
C PHE A 446 20.80 -0.19 12.65
N ASP A 447 21.67 -1.13 12.33
CA ASP A 447 22.30 -1.31 11.01
C ASP A 447 21.99 -2.73 10.53
N ASN A 448 21.67 -2.88 9.25
CA ASN A 448 21.33 -4.17 8.69
C ASN A 448 21.75 -4.29 7.23
N ASN A 449 22.40 -5.40 6.91
CA ASN A 449 22.81 -5.74 5.56
C ASN A 449 22.21 -7.09 5.14
N GLN A 450 21.62 -7.13 3.96
CA GLN A 450 21.09 -8.35 3.37
C GLN A 450 21.72 -8.59 2.00
N ILE A 451 22.05 -9.85 1.72
CA ILE A 451 22.41 -10.33 0.40
C ILE A 451 21.40 -11.38 0.02
N GLY A 452 20.61 -11.13 -1.02
CA GLY A 452 19.55 -12.01 -1.46
C GLY A 452 19.77 -12.51 -2.88
N PHE A 453 19.41 -13.77 -3.10
CA PHE A 453 19.27 -14.40 -4.41
C PHE A 453 17.81 -14.83 -4.58
N ARG A 454 17.24 -14.61 -5.78
CA ARG A 454 15.85 -14.96 -6.06
C ARG A 454 15.70 -15.68 -7.40
N THR A 455 14.72 -16.56 -7.45
CA THR A 455 14.23 -17.17 -8.68
C THR A 455 12.71 -17.03 -8.76
N VAL A 456 12.21 -16.69 -9.93
CA VAL A 456 10.78 -16.45 -10.16
C VAL A 456 10.32 -17.22 -11.39
N LEU A 457 9.24 -17.96 -11.22
CA LEU A 457 8.52 -18.67 -12.28
C LEU A 457 7.14 -18.03 -12.43
N THR A 458 6.73 -17.72 -13.66
CA THR A 458 5.43 -17.10 -13.97
C THR A 458 4.69 -17.95 -14.98
N PHE A 459 3.42 -18.31 -14.71
CA PHE A 459 2.60 -19.20 -15.53
C PHE A 459 1.25 -18.55 -15.90
#